data_b1c8901915ba23b7b185aea3c7a57978
#
_entry.id   b1c8901915ba23b7b185aea3c7a57978
#
_cell.length_a   1.000
_cell.length_b   1.000
_cell.length_c   1.000
_cell.angle_alpha   90.00
_cell.angle_beta   90.00
_cell.angle_gamma   90.00
#
_symmetry.space_group_name_H-M   'P 1'
#
loop_
_entity.id
_entity.type
_entity.pdbx_description
1 polymer ?
#
loop_
_entity_poly.entity_id
_entity_poly.type
_entity_poly.pdbx_seq_one_letter_code
_entity_poly.pdbx_strand_id
1 'polypeptide(L)'
;MTKELQHFKFGTVKRSQIKFADYNPRIIDESNQKKLIKAIKENGLIEPLVWNKRTGVLVGGHQRLTAADKIYRKKDYEVPVAIIDVDEKTEKKLNVQLNNPSMQGDW
;
A
#
# COMPACT_ATOMS: atom_id res chain seq x y z
N MET A 1 27.71 -4.49 -4.44
CA MET A 1 26.55 -4.44 -5.30
C MET A 1 25.40 -3.88 -4.54
N THR A 2 24.81 -2.88 -5.10
CA THR A 2 23.75 -2.18 -4.41
C THR A 2 22.39 -2.80 -4.61
N LYS A 3 22.26 -3.68 -5.59
CA LYS A 3 20.95 -4.25 -5.87
C LYS A 3 20.41 -5.12 -4.75
N GLU A 4 21.25 -5.49 -3.82
CA GLU A 4 20.80 -6.30 -2.70
C GLU A 4 19.81 -5.58 -1.82
N LEU A 5 19.81 -4.27 -1.85
CA LEU A 5 18.88 -3.49 -1.05
C LEU A 5 17.56 -3.24 -1.73
N GLN A 6 17.46 -3.49 -3.02
CA GLN A 6 16.24 -3.21 -3.75
C GLN A 6 15.73 -4.46 -4.44
N HIS A 7 14.76 -5.10 -3.80
CA HIS A 7 14.12 -6.30 -4.33
C HIS A 7 12.75 -5.99 -4.91
N PHE A 8 12.58 -4.78 -5.43
CA PHE A 8 11.29 -4.33 -5.93
C PHE A 8 11.51 -3.37 -7.08
N LYS A 9 10.45 -3.10 -7.82
CA LYS A 9 10.45 -2.12 -8.89
C LYS A 9 9.38 -1.11 -8.63
N PHE A 10 9.62 0.15 -8.96
CA PHE A 10 8.58 1.15 -8.93
C PHE A 10 7.79 1.11 -10.22
N GLY A 11 6.49 1.35 -10.09
CA GLY A 11 5.65 1.40 -11.26
C GLY A 11 4.26 1.87 -10.88
N THR A 12 3.35 1.77 -11.83
CA THR A 12 1.94 2.07 -11.57
C THR A 12 1.10 0.90 -11.99
N VAL A 13 0.01 0.68 -11.27
CA VAL A 13 -0.97 -0.33 -11.64
C VAL A 13 -2.34 0.30 -11.51
N LYS A 14 -3.32 -0.28 -12.20
CA LYS A 14 -4.68 0.21 -12.09
C LYS A 14 -5.28 -0.21 -10.76
N ARG A 15 -6.11 0.65 -10.20
CA ARG A 15 -6.77 0.33 -8.93
C ARG A 15 -7.48 -1.01 -8.99
N SER A 16 -8.06 -1.33 -10.13
CA SER A 16 -8.79 -2.58 -10.30
C SER A 16 -7.90 -3.82 -10.17
N GLN A 17 -6.60 -3.66 -10.29
CA GLN A 17 -5.65 -4.77 -10.15
C GLN A 17 -5.21 -5.00 -8.72
N ILE A 18 -5.60 -4.13 -7.80
CA ILE A 18 -5.15 -4.19 -6.41
C ILE A 18 -6.25 -4.78 -5.55
N LYS A 19 -5.91 -5.84 -4.83
CA LYS A 19 -6.82 -6.49 -3.89
C LYS A 19 -6.37 -6.22 -2.47
N PHE A 20 -7.33 -5.97 -1.58
CA PHE A 20 -7.00 -5.92 -0.16
C PHE A 20 -6.81 -7.34 0.36
N ALA A 21 -5.89 -7.49 1.30
CA ALA A 21 -5.66 -8.79 1.91
C ALA A 21 -6.84 -9.14 2.81
N ASP A 22 -7.43 -10.31 2.58
CA ASP A 22 -8.56 -10.74 3.40
C ASP A 22 -8.11 -11.26 4.76
N TYR A 23 -6.83 -11.58 4.90
CA TYR A 23 -6.27 -12.06 6.17
C TYR A 23 -5.82 -10.93 7.09
N ASN A 24 -6.08 -9.70 6.72
CA ASN A 24 -5.61 -8.55 7.48
C ASN A 24 -6.71 -7.51 7.60
N PRO A 25 -7.73 -7.78 8.43
CA PRO A 25 -8.82 -6.81 8.60
C PRO A 25 -8.28 -5.52 9.19
N ARG A 26 -8.85 -4.41 8.74
CA ARG A 26 -8.37 -3.09 9.11
C ARG A 26 -9.45 -2.32 9.81
N ILE A 27 -9.03 -1.63 10.86
CA ILE A 27 -9.89 -0.66 11.53
C ILE A 27 -9.37 0.71 11.13
N ILE A 28 -10.23 1.53 10.55
CA ILE A 28 -9.83 2.84 10.05
C ILE A 28 -10.32 3.91 11.01
N ASP A 29 -9.39 4.69 11.52
CA ASP A 29 -9.69 5.82 12.38
C ASP A 29 -10.12 6.99 11.49
N GLU A 30 -11.37 7.43 11.65
CA GLU A 30 -11.92 8.46 10.78
C GLU A 30 -11.16 9.78 10.87
N SER A 31 -10.70 10.16 12.05
CA SER A 31 -9.99 11.42 12.18
C SER A 31 -8.64 11.35 11.46
N ASN A 32 -7.94 10.23 11.56
CA ASN A 32 -6.70 10.05 10.82
C ASN A 32 -6.95 9.95 9.33
N GLN A 33 -8.08 9.36 8.94
CA GLN A 33 -8.45 9.30 7.54
C GLN A 33 -8.64 10.69 6.95
N LYS A 34 -9.28 11.58 7.67
CA LYS A 34 -9.49 12.95 7.18
C LYS A 34 -8.16 13.67 6.98
N LYS A 35 -7.24 13.50 7.92
CA LYS A 35 -5.91 14.10 7.79
C LYS A 35 -5.16 13.53 6.59
N LEU A 36 -5.28 12.23 6.40
CA LEU A 36 -4.62 11.56 5.30
C LEU A 36 -5.18 11.99 3.96
N ILE A 37 -6.51 12.11 3.87
CA ILE A 37 -7.16 12.59 2.65
C ILE A 37 -6.65 13.98 2.31
N LYS A 38 -6.59 14.86 3.30
CA LYS A 38 -6.11 16.22 3.06
C LYS A 38 -4.68 16.21 2.56
N ALA A 39 -3.81 15.43 3.18
CA ALA A 39 -2.42 15.34 2.78
C ALA A 39 -2.27 14.83 1.35
N ILE A 40 -3.07 13.83 0.97
CA ILE A 40 -3.01 13.28 -0.37
C ILE A 40 -3.52 14.28 -1.39
N LYS A 41 -4.57 15.02 -1.06
CA LYS A 41 -5.08 16.06 -1.97
C LYS A 41 -4.05 17.14 -2.21
N GLU A 42 -3.27 17.48 -1.19
CA GLU A 42 -2.29 18.55 -1.31
C GLU A 42 -1.01 18.10 -1.98
N ASN A 43 -0.58 16.88 -1.73
CA ASN A 43 0.76 16.44 -2.10
C ASN A 43 0.78 15.20 -3.00
N GLY A 44 -0.35 14.56 -3.20
CA GLY A 44 -0.41 13.30 -3.92
C GLY A 44 0.04 12.15 -3.02
N LEU A 45 0.15 10.99 -3.62
CA LEU A 45 0.65 9.81 -2.92
C LEU A 45 2.17 9.84 -2.98
N ILE A 46 2.78 10.49 -2.00
CA ILE A 46 4.23 10.68 -1.98
C ILE A 46 4.96 9.36 -1.79
N GLU A 47 4.44 8.53 -0.89
CA GLU A 47 5.02 7.22 -0.65
C GLU A 47 4.27 6.19 -1.45
N PRO A 48 4.95 5.43 -2.31
CA PRO A 48 4.27 4.39 -3.08
C PRO A 48 3.75 3.31 -2.15
N LEU A 49 2.68 2.69 -2.57
CA LEU A 49 2.13 1.53 -1.87
C LEU A 49 2.97 0.31 -2.22
N VAL A 50 2.85 -0.76 -1.45
CA VAL A 50 3.57 -2.00 -1.73
C VAL A 50 2.56 -3.03 -2.23
N TRP A 51 2.81 -3.57 -3.42
CA TRP A 51 1.86 -4.45 -4.09
C TRP A 51 2.58 -5.71 -4.57
N ASN A 52 1.98 -6.86 -4.29
CA ASN A 52 2.55 -8.14 -4.71
C ASN A 52 1.97 -8.53 -6.06
N LYS A 53 2.81 -8.46 -7.07
CA LYS A 53 2.41 -8.78 -8.43
C LYS A 53 1.89 -10.21 -8.56
N ARG A 54 2.47 -11.13 -7.81
CA ARG A 54 2.14 -12.55 -7.95
C ARG A 54 0.71 -12.86 -7.53
N THR A 55 0.24 -12.18 -6.50
CA THR A 55 -1.11 -12.44 -5.97
C THR A 55 -2.09 -11.32 -6.27
N GLY A 56 -1.60 -10.14 -6.62
CA GLY A 56 -2.43 -8.97 -6.80
C GLY A 56 -2.80 -8.28 -5.50
N VAL A 57 -2.21 -8.69 -4.39
CA VAL A 57 -2.62 -8.22 -3.07
C VAL A 57 -1.77 -7.03 -2.63
N LEU A 58 -2.43 -6.05 -2.03
CA LEU A 58 -1.76 -4.91 -1.41
C LEU A 58 -1.13 -5.36 -0.11
N VAL A 59 0.16 -5.11 0.02
CA VAL A 59 0.91 -5.53 1.20
C VAL A 59 1.13 -4.38 2.16
N GLY A 60 1.28 -3.17 1.65
CA GLY A 60 1.46 -2.01 2.51
C GLY A 60 0.75 -0.79 1.96
N GLY A 61 0.31 0.10 2.85
CA GLY A 61 -0.35 1.33 2.45
C GLY A 61 -1.86 1.25 2.37
N HIS A 62 -2.46 0.36 3.14
CA HIS A 62 -3.92 0.14 3.09
C HIS A 62 -4.70 1.42 3.37
N GLN A 63 -4.28 2.19 4.37
CA GLN A 63 -5.01 3.40 4.71
C GLN A 63 -4.88 4.46 3.63
N ARG A 64 -3.69 4.54 3.03
CA ARG A 64 -3.49 5.49 1.94
C ARG A 64 -4.34 5.14 0.74
N LEU A 65 -4.44 3.87 0.41
CA LEU A 65 -5.27 3.47 -0.71
C LEU A 65 -6.75 3.72 -0.42
N THR A 66 -7.18 3.44 0.81
CA THR A 66 -8.56 3.72 1.20
C THR A 66 -8.86 5.22 1.08
N ALA A 67 -7.92 6.05 1.51
CA ALA A 67 -8.10 7.50 1.39
C ALA A 67 -8.14 7.94 -0.07
N ALA A 68 -7.29 7.37 -0.89
CA ALA A 68 -7.26 7.69 -2.31
C ALA A 68 -8.58 7.28 -2.99
N ASP A 69 -9.12 6.13 -2.62
CA ASP A 69 -10.41 5.69 -3.15
C ASP A 69 -11.51 6.71 -2.85
N LYS A 70 -11.47 7.29 -1.65
CA LYS A 70 -12.46 8.30 -1.28
C LYS A 70 -12.31 9.58 -2.07
N ILE A 71 -11.08 9.93 -2.42
CA ILE A 71 -10.81 11.14 -3.19
C ILE A 71 -11.25 10.98 -4.63
N TYR A 72 -10.84 9.89 -5.24
CA TYR A 72 -11.05 9.74 -6.68
C TYR A 72 -12.43 9.28 -7.05
N ARG A 73 -13.06 8.45 -6.22
CA ARG A 73 -14.44 8.01 -6.45
C ARG A 73 -14.66 7.35 -7.81
N LYS A 74 -13.60 7.04 -8.51
CA LYS A 74 -13.70 6.37 -9.80
C LYS A 74 -13.49 4.89 -9.60
N LYS A 75 -14.02 4.11 -10.52
CA LYS A 75 -13.82 2.66 -10.44
C LYS A 75 -12.37 2.30 -10.62
N ASP A 76 -11.65 3.07 -11.42
CA ASP A 76 -10.29 2.72 -11.73
C ASP A 76 -9.47 3.98 -11.91
N TYR A 77 -8.30 3.96 -11.33
CA TYR A 77 -7.32 5.04 -11.49
C TYR A 77 -5.95 4.41 -11.30
N GLU A 78 -4.91 5.12 -11.69
CA GLU A 78 -3.57 4.59 -11.60
C GLU A 78 -2.97 4.86 -10.24
N VAL A 79 -2.31 3.84 -9.69
CA VAL A 79 -1.76 3.89 -8.34
C VAL A 79 -0.27 3.63 -8.42
N PRO A 80 0.57 4.54 -7.87
CA PRO A 80 2.00 4.28 -7.81
C PRO A 80 2.29 3.23 -6.75
N VAL A 81 3.09 2.24 -7.11
CA VAL A 81 3.38 1.12 -6.22
C VAL A 81 4.84 0.73 -6.31
N ALA A 82 5.34 0.15 -5.23
CA ALA A 82 6.54 -0.65 -5.27
C ALA A 82 6.09 -2.08 -5.54
N ILE A 83 6.51 -2.62 -6.65
CA ILE A 83 6.05 -3.93 -7.11
C ILE A 83 6.99 -5.00 -6.60
N ILE A 84 6.46 -5.92 -5.83
CA ILE A 84 7.21 -7.10 -5.38
C ILE A 84 6.62 -8.33 -6.04
N ASP A 85 7.36 -9.44 -5.99
CA ASP A 85 6.94 -10.69 -6.61
C ASP A 85 7.35 -11.83 -5.69
N VAL A 86 6.52 -12.12 -4.71
CA VAL A 86 6.84 -13.08 -3.68
C VAL A 86 5.68 -14.06 -3.50
N ASP A 87 5.97 -15.20 -2.86
CA ASP A 87 4.93 -16.17 -2.58
C ASP A 87 4.05 -15.69 -1.44
N GLU A 88 2.95 -16.42 -1.24
CA GLU A 88 1.96 -16.00 -0.26
C GLU A 88 2.52 -15.97 1.16
N LYS A 89 3.38 -16.91 1.49
CA LYS A 89 3.97 -16.97 2.82
C LYS A 89 4.81 -15.73 3.09
N THR A 90 5.63 -15.36 2.14
CA THR A 90 6.48 -14.15 2.26
C THR A 90 5.60 -12.90 2.28
N GLU A 91 4.56 -12.89 1.47
CA GLU A 91 3.63 -11.77 1.44
C GLU A 91 3.04 -11.52 2.82
N LYS A 92 2.62 -12.57 3.52
CA LYS A 92 2.02 -12.43 4.84
C LYS A 92 3.02 -11.90 5.86
N LYS A 93 4.27 -12.37 5.77
CA LYS A 93 5.33 -11.84 6.64
C LYS A 93 5.55 -10.37 6.41
N LEU A 94 5.62 -9.96 5.16
CA LEU A 94 5.83 -8.55 4.84
C LEU A 94 4.65 -7.70 5.27
N ASN A 95 3.44 -8.23 5.13
CA ASN A 95 2.27 -7.51 5.58
C ASN A 95 2.35 -7.19 7.06
N VAL A 96 2.73 -8.16 7.87
CA VAL A 96 2.89 -7.94 9.31
C VAL A 96 3.98 -6.91 9.57
N GLN A 97 5.13 -7.05 8.92
CA GLN A 97 6.25 -6.15 9.14
C GLN A 97 5.93 -4.72 8.77
N LEU A 98 5.27 -4.53 7.64
CA LEU A 98 4.99 -3.19 7.14
C LEU A 98 3.87 -2.50 7.88
N ASN A 99 2.99 -3.25 8.51
CA ASN A 99 1.80 -2.70 9.16
C ASN A 99 1.84 -2.78 10.68
N ASN A 100 2.90 -3.31 11.25
CA ASN A 100 3.05 -3.43 12.69
C ASN A 100 3.75 -2.18 13.21
N PRO A 101 3.09 -1.38 14.06
CA PRO A 101 3.71 -0.15 14.55
C PRO A 101 5.04 -0.37 15.24
N SER A 102 5.21 -1.47 15.96
CA SER A 102 6.46 -1.70 16.66
C SER A 102 7.59 -2.05 15.70
N MET A 103 7.26 -2.60 14.54
CA MET A 103 8.26 -2.89 13.53
C MET A 103 8.64 -1.65 12.72
N GLN A 104 7.71 -0.72 12.58
CA GLN A 104 7.99 0.52 11.88
C GLN A 104 8.79 1.48 12.71
N GLY A 105 8.84 1.22 14.00
CA GLY A 105 9.67 2.01 14.87
C GLY A 105 9.22 3.45 14.99
N ASP A 106 10.17 4.31 15.09
CA ASP A 106 9.92 5.70 15.43
C ASP A 106 10.04 6.61 14.23
N TRP A 107 9.85 6.11 13.11
CA TRP A 107 10.02 7.02 11.99
C TRP A 107 8.84 7.92 11.68
#